data_d60c6f510b18358e69a5dbd56f0d36c1
#
_entry.id   d60c6f510b18358e69a5dbd56f0d36c1
#
_cell.length_a   1.000
_cell.length_b   1.000
_cell.length_c   1.000
_cell.angle_alpha   90.00
_cell.angle_beta   90.00
_cell.angle_gamma   90.00
#
_symmetry.space_group_name_H-M   'P 1'
#
loop_
_entity.id
_entity.type
_entity.pdbx_description
1 polymer ?
#
loop_
_entity_poly.entity_id
_entity_poly.type
_entity_poly.pdbx_seq_one_letter_code
_entity_poly.pdbx_strand_id
1 'polypeptide(L)'
;MTGMKQAMETIQRIYQMLEDDESKDLYLNRLAFEISGENKYLIAMLYTFFQHRSPGGYHEYISKYGMDKAIAKVPKGHQFLLYGAGNDGKQMLLYARKREGFAGFCSSTEAKQKNGYLGCPVMSPEELLSRRDLYVVIASSAARDELRGILEGGISARTGY
;
A
#
# COMPACT_ATOMS: atom_id res chain seq x y z
N MET A 1 -13.44 -21.79 -26.07
CA MET A 1 -13.03 -20.54 -26.79
C MET A 1 -14.21 -19.67 -27.14
N THR A 2 -15.36 -20.28 -27.51
CA THR A 2 -16.61 -19.53 -27.76
C THR A 2 -17.04 -18.69 -26.54
N GLY A 3 -16.91 -19.22 -25.32
CA GLY A 3 -17.28 -18.52 -24.11
C GLY A 3 -16.43 -17.26 -23.83
N MET A 4 -15.13 -17.34 -24.10
CA MET A 4 -14.22 -16.18 -23.91
C MET A 4 -14.55 -15.07 -24.91
N LYS A 5 -14.83 -15.43 -26.16
CA LYS A 5 -15.22 -14.45 -27.17
C LYS A 5 -16.51 -13.74 -26.80
N GLN A 6 -17.52 -14.47 -26.33
CA GLN A 6 -18.78 -13.91 -25.88
C GLN A 6 -18.59 -12.97 -24.66
N ALA A 7 -17.73 -13.38 -23.71
CA ALA A 7 -17.41 -12.55 -22.55
C ALA A 7 -16.76 -11.23 -22.99
N MET A 8 -15.80 -11.29 -23.91
CA MET A 8 -15.13 -10.09 -24.42
C MET A 8 -16.08 -9.17 -25.18
N GLU A 9 -16.95 -9.73 -25.99
CA GLU A 9 -17.98 -8.96 -26.70
C GLU A 9 -18.94 -8.26 -25.73
N THR A 10 -19.32 -8.95 -24.66
CA THR A 10 -20.18 -8.37 -23.61
C THR A 10 -19.47 -7.23 -22.90
N ILE A 11 -18.20 -7.41 -22.54
CA ILE A 11 -17.39 -6.37 -21.87
C ILE A 11 -17.28 -5.14 -22.77
N GLN A 12 -16.95 -5.33 -24.04
CA GLN A 12 -16.82 -4.23 -25.01
C GLN A 12 -18.14 -3.49 -25.17
N ARG A 13 -19.24 -4.21 -25.29
CA ARG A 13 -20.57 -3.60 -25.41
C ARG A 13 -20.92 -2.76 -24.21
N ILE A 14 -20.70 -3.27 -23.00
CA ILE A 14 -20.98 -2.53 -21.76
C ILE A 14 -20.10 -1.27 -21.70
N TYR A 15 -18.81 -1.41 -21.99
CA TYR A 15 -17.88 -0.27 -22.01
C TYR A 15 -18.35 0.84 -22.95
N GLN A 16 -18.78 0.47 -24.16
CA GLN A 16 -19.27 1.41 -25.16
C GLN A 16 -20.58 2.09 -24.77
N MET A 17 -21.37 1.48 -23.89
CA MET A 17 -22.59 2.07 -23.35
C MET A 17 -22.34 3.11 -22.28
N LEU A 18 -21.16 3.13 -21.69
CA LEU A 18 -20.79 4.12 -20.66
C LEU A 18 -20.44 5.44 -21.33
N GLU A 19 -21.04 6.52 -20.84
CA GLU A 19 -20.95 7.82 -21.51
C GLU A 19 -19.74 8.64 -21.06
N ASP A 20 -19.38 8.54 -19.77
CA ASP A 20 -18.33 9.36 -19.18
C ASP A 20 -17.07 8.56 -18.87
N ASP A 21 -15.94 9.26 -18.82
CA ASP A 21 -14.64 8.66 -18.58
C ASP A 21 -14.50 8.06 -17.17
N GLU A 22 -15.14 8.68 -16.18
CA GLU A 22 -15.16 8.15 -14.80
C GLU A 22 -15.79 6.77 -14.75
N SER A 23 -16.97 6.61 -15.36
CA SER A 23 -17.67 5.32 -15.40
C SER A 23 -16.87 4.27 -16.15
N LYS A 24 -16.21 4.64 -17.25
CA LYS A 24 -15.34 3.74 -18.00
C LYS A 24 -14.15 3.28 -17.17
N ASP A 25 -13.49 4.17 -16.46
CA ASP A 25 -12.37 3.85 -15.59
C ASP A 25 -12.79 2.94 -14.43
N LEU A 26 -13.91 3.24 -13.79
CA LEU A 26 -14.45 2.41 -12.71
C LEU A 26 -14.76 1.00 -13.20
N TYR A 27 -15.38 0.90 -14.38
CA TYR A 27 -15.73 -0.39 -14.97
C TYR A 27 -14.51 -1.24 -15.27
N LEU A 28 -13.49 -0.66 -15.92
CA LEU A 28 -12.26 -1.38 -16.28
C LEU A 28 -11.48 -1.82 -15.03
N ASN A 29 -11.38 -0.97 -14.02
CA ASN A 29 -10.68 -1.31 -12.79
C ASN A 29 -11.43 -2.39 -12.00
N ARG A 30 -12.76 -2.36 -12.01
CA ARG A 30 -13.56 -3.40 -11.38
C ARG A 30 -13.35 -4.75 -12.04
N LEU A 31 -13.35 -4.81 -13.38
CA LEU A 31 -13.05 -6.03 -14.11
C LEU A 31 -11.65 -6.55 -13.78
N ALA A 32 -10.66 -5.65 -13.79
CA ALA A 32 -9.30 -6.01 -13.46
C ALA A 32 -9.18 -6.56 -12.03
N PHE A 33 -9.90 -5.96 -11.09
CA PHE A 33 -9.95 -6.45 -9.71
C PHE A 33 -10.61 -7.84 -9.62
N GLU A 34 -11.73 -8.04 -10.29
CA GLU A 34 -12.42 -9.34 -10.26
C GLU A 34 -11.61 -10.46 -10.91
N ILE A 35 -10.85 -10.15 -11.96
CA ILE A 35 -10.00 -11.12 -12.65
C ILE A 35 -8.74 -11.46 -11.85
N SER A 36 -8.07 -10.44 -11.29
CA SER A 36 -6.76 -10.60 -10.67
C SER A 36 -6.79 -10.77 -9.15
N GLY A 37 -7.83 -10.25 -8.49
CA GLY A 37 -7.88 -10.15 -7.03
C GLY A 37 -6.90 -9.14 -6.44
N GLU A 38 -6.21 -8.35 -7.28
CA GLU A 38 -5.20 -7.41 -6.82
C GLU A 38 -5.80 -6.10 -6.32
N ASN A 39 -5.48 -5.73 -5.09
CA ASN A 39 -6.00 -4.53 -4.43
C ASN A 39 -5.67 -3.22 -5.15
N LYS A 40 -4.61 -3.18 -5.97
CA LYS A 40 -4.27 -1.99 -6.73
C LYS A 40 -5.41 -1.47 -7.61
N TYR A 41 -6.23 -2.38 -8.16
CA TYR A 41 -7.38 -2.00 -8.97
C TYR A 41 -8.53 -1.45 -8.13
N LEU A 42 -8.73 -2.02 -6.95
CA LEU A 42 -9.69 -1.48 -5.98
C LEU A 42 -9.29 -0.06 -5.54
N ILE A 43 -8.01 0.15 -5.27
CA ILE A 43 -7.47 1.47 -4.89
C ILE A 43 -7.66 2.46 -6.04
N ALA A 44 -7.42 2.04 -7.29
CA ALA A 44 -7.64 2.90 -8.46
C ALA A 44 -9.10 3.31 -8.60
N MET A 45 -10.04 2.39 -8.34
CA MET A 45 -11.48 2.72 -8.32
C MET A 45 -11.81 3.76 -7.26
N LEU A 46 -11.29 3.57 -6.05
CA LEU A 46 -11.51 4.52 -4.96
C LEU A 46 -10.93 5.89 -5.29
N TYR A 47 -9.75 5.92 -5.88
CA TYR A 47 -9.12 7.17 -6.33
C TYR A 47 -10.00 7.90 -7.34
N THR A 48 -10.46 7.21 -8.39
CA THR A 48 -11.33 7.79 -9.41
C THR A 48 -12.63 8.31 -8.81
N PHE A 49 -13.23 7.52 -7.92
CA PHE A 49 -14.50 7.88 -7.28
C PHE A 49 -14.36 9.13 -6.40
N PHE A 50 -13.34 9.19 -5.56
CA PHE A 50 -13.18 10.27 -4.59
C PHE A 50 -12.53 11.51 -5.17
N GLN A 51 -11.76 11.40 -6.24
CA GLN A 51 -11.13 12.53 -6.90
C GLN A 51 -12.15 13.60 -7.31
N HIS A 52 -13.32 13.20 -7.77
CA HIS A 52 -14.36 14.11 -8.24
C HIS A 52 -15.34 14.54 -7.14
N ARG A 53 -15.45 13.76 -6.06
CA ARG A 53 -16.46 13.99 -5.00
C ARG A 53 -15.90 14.67 -3.76
N SER A 54 -14.62 14.51 -3.51
CA SER A 54 -13.96 15.08 -2.34
C SER A 54 -12.52 15.45 -2.71
N PRO A 55 -12.27 16.66 -3.19
CA PRO A 55 -10.90 17.11 -3.46
C PRO A 55 -10.02 16.92 -2.22
N GLY A 56 -8.93 16.17 -2.36
CA GLY A 56 -8.08 15.77 -1.23
C GLY A 56 -8.56 14.56 -0.46
N GLY A 57 -9.79 14.10 -0.70
CA GLY A 57 -10.41 12.99 0.02
C GLY A 57 -9.76 11.63 -0.21
N TYR A 58 -9.04 11.46 -1.30
CA TYR A 58 -8.34 10.20 -1.56
C TYR A 58 -7.33 9.86 -0.47
N HIS A 59 -6.48 10.82 -0.13
CA HIS A 59 -5.48 10.60 0.92
C HIS A 59 -6.11 10.42 2.30
N GLU A 60 -7.14 11.19 2.61
CA GLU A 60 -7.87 11.02 3.86
C GLU A 60 -8.55 9.66 3.94
N TYR A 61 -9.16 9.22 2.85
CA TYR A 61 -9.83 7.93 2.80
C TYR A 61 -8.86 6.77 2.97
N ILE A 62 -7.77 6.78 2.22
CA ILE A 62 -6.73 5.75 2.34
C ILE A 62 -6.10 5.76 3.73
N SER A 63 -5.77 6.94 4.24
CA SER A 63 -5.20 7.08 5.59
C SER A 63 -6.15 6.53 6.65
N LYS A 64 -7.43 6.88 6.55
CA LYS A 64 -8.41 6.51 7.55
C LYS A 64 -8.75 5.01 7.55
N TYR A 65 -8.90 4.40 6.38
CA TYR A 65 -9.40 3.03 6.28
C TYR A 65 -8.36 2.00 5.87
N GLY A 66 -7.35 2.39 5.08
CA GLY A 66 -6.32 1.48 4.61
C GLY A 66 -5.13 1.39 5.55
N MET A 67 -4.57 2.53 5.92
CA MET A 67 -3.36 2.59 6.74
C MET A 67 -3.61 2.15 8.18
N ASP A 68 -4.74 2.58 8.75
CA ASP A 68 -5.14 2.18 10.10
C ASP A 68 -5.34 0.66 10.18
N LYS A 69 -5.97 0.06 9.18
CA LYS A 69 -6.15 -1.39 9.10
C LYS A 69 -4.83 -2.13 8.97
N ALA A 70 -3.88 -1.61 8.20
CA ALA A 70 -2.56 -2.22 8.05
C ALA A 70 -1.83 -2.26 9.39
N ILE A 71 -1.87 -1.16 10.13
CA ILE A 71 -1.26 -1.08 11.46
C ILE A 71 -2.01 -1.97 12.46
N ALA A 72 -3.33 -2.06 12.35
CA ALA A 72 -4.12 -2.92 13.22
C ALA A 72 -3.81 -4.41 13.10
N LYS A 73 -3.23 -4.85 11.97
CA LYS A 73 -2.80 -6.24 11.76
C LYS A 73 -1.54 -6.61 12.54
N VAL A 74 -0.79 -5.63 13.04
CA VAL A 74 0.39 -5.93 13.86
C VAL A 74 -0.04 -6.66 15.13
N PRO A 75 0.51 -7.84 15.41
CA PRO A 75 0.13 -8.58 16.62
C PRO A 75 0.48 -7.79 17.88
N LYS A 76 -0.37 -7.88 18.89
CA LYS A 76 -0.11 -7.24 20.18
C LYS A 76 1.18 -7.79 20.81
N GLY A 77 1.95 -6.88 21.39
CA GLY A 77 3.23 -7.23 22.02
C GLY A 77 4.41 -7.31 21.08
N HIS A 78 4.19 -7.13 19.76
CA HIS A 78 5.26 -7.08 18.79
C HIS A 78 5.71 -5.64 18.53
N GLN A 79 7.02 -5.45 18.41
CA GLN A 79 7.55 -4.21 17.85
C GLN A 79 7.36 -4.21 16.34
N PHE A 80 7.09 -3.03 15.79
CA PHE A 80 6.90 -2.88 14.35
C PHE A 80 7.53 -1.59 13.85
N LEU A 81 7.83 -1.56 12.56
CA LEU A 81 8.32 -0.36 11.88
C LEU A 81 7.55 -0.14 10.58
N LEU A 82 7.66 1.07 10.05
CA LEU A 82 7.13 1.43 8.75
C LEU A 82 8.26 1.39 7.72
N TYR A 83 8.11 0.56 6.71
CA TYR A 83 9.07 0.49 5.61
C TYR A 83 8.67 1.49 4.53
N GLY A 84 9.46 2.55 4.42
CA GLY A 84 9.20 3.68 3.52
C GLY A 84 9.03 4.99 4.30
N ALA A 85 10.04 5.86 4.21
CA ALA A 85 10.07 7.16 4.88
C ALA A 85 9.79 8.28 3.88
N GLY A 86 8.61 8.28 3.30
CA GLY A 86 8.12 9.28 2.35
C GLY A 86 6.75 9.81 2.76
N ASN A 87 5.98 10.29 1.80
CA ASN A 87 4.66 10.88 2.07
C ASN A 87 3.69 9.90 2.68
N ASP A 88 3.65 8.67 2.20
CA ASP A 88 2.77 7.64 2.75
C ASP A 88 3.18 7.25 4.16
N GLY A 89 4.49 7.13 4.41
CA GLY A 89 5.02 6.88 5.74
C GLY A 89 4.69 8.01 6.71
N LYS A 90 4.74 9.24 6.26
CA LYS A 90 4.34 10.40 7.05
C LYS A 90 2.88 10.31 7.49
N GLN A 91 2.00 9.94 6.59
CA GLN A 91 0.57 9.79 6.90
C GLN A 91 0.32 8.61 7.84
N MET A 92 0.96 7.48 7.60
CA MET A 92 0.84 6.31 8.45
C MET A 92 1.37 6.54 9.86
N LEU A 93 2.33 7.46 10.03
CA LEU A 93 2.89 7.80 11.33
C LEU A 93 1.82 8.27 12.33
N LEU A 94 0.78 8.95 11.85
CA LEU A 94 -0.31 9.41 12.70
C LEU A 94 -1.02 8.25 13.41
N TYR A 95 -1.11 7.12 12.75
CA TYR A 95 -1.72 5.89 13.29
C TYR A 95 -0.70 5.05 14.06
N ALA A 96 0.52 4.96 13.54
CA ALA A 96 1.58 4.16 14.13
C ALA A 96 1.99 4.66 15.52
N ARG A 97 2.07 5.97 15.71
CA ARG A 97 2.43 6.57 17.01
C ARG A 97 1.47 6.23 18.14
N LYS A 98 0.22 5.96 17.80
CA LYS A 98 -0.82 5.61 18.77
C LYS A 98 -0.74 4.15 19.20
N ARG A 99 0.06 3.36 18.50
CA ARG A 99 0.17 1.93 18.76
C ARG A 99 1.45 1.64 19.55
N GLU A 100 1.30 0.88 20.63
CA GLU A 100 2.44 0.40 21.39
C GLU A 100 3.32 -0.50 20.52
N GLY A 101 4.63 -0.34 20.64
CA GLY A 101 5.60 -1.13 19.88
C GLY A 101 6.10 -0.49 18.60
N PHE A 102 5.70 0.75 18.28
CA PHE A 102 6.22 1.46 17.13
C PHE A 102 7.71 1.77 17.31
N ALA A 103 8.55 1.26 16.40
CA ALA A 103 10.02 1.37 16.52
C ALA A 103 10.65 2.36 15.54
N GLY A 104 9.89 2.95 14.63
CA GLY A 104 10.39 3.94 13.67
C GLY A 104 10.21 3.50 12.23
N PHE A 105 11.09 3.99 11.35
CA PHE A 105 11.06 3.75 9.92
C PHE A 105 12.22 2.88 9.46
N CYS A 106 12.08 2.28 8.29
CA CYS A 106 13.17 1.73 7.51
C CYS A 106 13.23 2.43 6.16
N SER A 107 14.39 2.83 5.72
CA SER A 107 14.61 3.48 4.43
C SER A 107 16.01 3.20 3.91
N SER A 108 16.14 3.10 2.59
CA SER A 108 17.43 2.99 1.91
C SER A 108 18.17 4.33 1.78
N THR A 109 17.51 5.44 2.13
CA THR A 109 18.09 6.78 2.03
C THR A 109 19.04 7.06 3.20
N GLU A 110 20.34 7.20 2.92
CA GLU A 110 21.37 7.40 3.94
C GLU A 110 21.15 8.63 4.81
N ALA A 111 20.71 9.74 4.21
CA ALA A 111 20.44 10.96 4.95
C ALA A 111 19.36 10.76 6.02
N LYS A 112 18.32 9.99 5.71
CA LYS A 112 17.27 9.67 6.67
C LYS A 112 17.72 8.71 7.74
N GLN A 113 18.54 7.73 7.37
CA GLN A 113 19.14 6.80 8.33
C GLN A 113 19.99 7.54 9.36
N LYS A 114 20.75 8.55 8.92
CA LYS A 114 21.64 9.34 9.77
C LYS A 114 20.91 10.35 10.63
N ASN A 115 19.92 11.03 10.06
CA ASN A 115 19.25 12.17 10.71
C ASN A 115 17.90 11.82 11.33
N GLY A 116 17.37 10.63 11.05
CA GLY A 116 16.00 10.26 11.38
C GLY A 116 14.99 10.85 10.40
N TYR A 117 13.73 10.56 10.63
CA TYR A 117 12.62 11.08 9.85
C TYR A 117 11.47 11.44 10.77
N LEU A 118 11.02 12.68 10.72
CA LEU A 118 9.94 13.21 11.57
C LEU A 118 10.14 12.94 13.07
N GLY A 119 11.38 13.02 13.53
CA GLY A 119 11.72 12.76 14.93
C GLY A 119 11.78 11.28 15.31
N CYS A 120 11.67 10.38 14.35
CA CYS A 120 11.72 8.93 14.58
C CYS A 120 13.04 8.36 14.06
N PRO A 121 13.56 7.29 14.68
CA PRO A 121 14.75 6.61 14.16
C PRO A 121 14.45 5.95 12.83
N VAL A 122 15.46 5.87 11.97
CA VAL A 122 15.37 5.23 10.66
C VAL A 122 16.43 4.13 10.59
N MET A 123 15.97 2.90 10.40
CA MET A 123 16.80 1.72 10.24
C MET A 123 17.17 1.54 8.77
N SER A 124 18.37 1.05 8.48
CA SER A 124 18.72 0.64 7.13
C SER A 124 18.08 -0.72 6.78
N PRO A 125 17.90 -1.03 5.47
CA PRO A 125 17.43 -2.37 5.09
C PRO A 125 18.37 -3.48 5.58
N GLU A 126 19.67 -3.26 5.62
CA GLU A 126 20.64 -4.22 6.12
C GLU A 126 20.44 -4.52 7.60
N GLU A 127 20.20 -3.49 8.41
CA GLU A 127 19.89 -3.69 9.84
C GLU A 127 18.57 -4.43 10.02
N LEU A 128 17.57 -4.12 9.21
CA LEU A 128 16.28 -4.80 9.25
C LEU A 128 16.43 -6.30 8.99
N LEU A 129 17.28 -6.68 8.06
CA LEU A 129 17.54 -8.09 7.73
C LEU A 129 18.18 -8.86 8.88
N SER A 130 18.92 -8.18 9.74
CA SER A 130 19.50 -8.81 10.94
C SER A 130 18.49 -8.95 12.09
N ARG A 131 17.35 -8.26 12.00
CA ARG A 131 16.31 -8.24 13.02
C ARG A 131 15.12 -9.08 12.58
N ARG A 132 14.84 -10.17 13.30
CA ARG A 132 13.72 -11.07 13.02
C ARG A 132 12.54 -10.89 13.97
N ASP A 133 12.72 -10.04 14.95
CA ASP A 133 11.73 -9.72 15.98
C ASP A 133 10.79 -8.58 15.59
N LEU A 134 11.08 -7.87 14.51
CA LEU A 134 10.29 -6.74 14.04
C LEU A 134 9.22 -7.15 13.03
N TYR A 135 8.04 -6.64 13.23
CA TYR A 135 6.96 -6.71 12.24
C TYR A 135 7.07 -5.51 11.29
N VAL A 136 6.98 -5.75 10.00
CA VAL A 136 7.20 -4.70 8.99
C VAL A 136 5.87 -4.32 8.36
N VAL A 137 5.51 -3.06 8.45
CA VAL A 137 4.36 -2.48 7.76
C VAL A 137 4.87 -1.67 6.57
N ILE A 138 4.46 -2.08 5.37
CA ILE A 138 4.92 -1.44 4.13
C ILE A 138 4.13 -0.14 3.92
N ALA A 139 4.85 0.98 3.87
CA ALA A 139 4.28 2.31 3.81
C ALA A 139 4.24 2.92 2.39
N SER A 140 4.73 2.22 1.38
CA SER A 140 4.64 2.68 -0.01
C SER A 140 4.77 1.52 -0.99
N SER A 141 4.26 1.70 -2.21
CA SER A 141 4.38 0.69 -3.26
C SER A 141 5.83 0.51 -3.72
N ALA A 142 6.61 1.59 -3.75
CA ALA A 142 8.04 1.52 -4.07
C ALA A 142 8.81 0.72 -3.02
N ALA A 143 8.52 0.94 -1.74
CA ALA A 143 9.11 0.18 -0.65
C ALA A 143 8.72 -1.31 -0.70
N ARG A 144 7.50 -1.62 -1.14
CA ARG A 144 7.05 -2.99 -1.34
C ARG A 144 7.93 -3.73 -2.36
N ASP A 145 8.18 -3.12 -3.50
CA ASP A 145 8.97 -3.73 -4.57
C ASP A 145 10.42 -3.91 -4.14
N GLU A 146 11.00 -2.94 -3.47
CA GLU A 146 12.33 -3.01 -2.89
C GLU A 146 12.42 -4.16 -1.88
N LEU A 147 11.48 -4.24 -0.96
CA LEU A 147 11.46 -5.29 0.06
C LEU A 147 11.25 -6.67 -0.56
N ARG A 148 10.42 -6.79 -1.57
CA ARG A 148 10.23 -8.04 -2.30
C ARG A 148 11.53 -8.51 -2.93
N GLY A 149 12.28 -7.62 -3.58
CA GLY A 149 13.60 -7.94 -4.15
C GLY A 149 14.58 -8.45 -3.10
N ILE A 150 14.58 -7.85 -1.91
CA ILE A 150 15.41 -8.29 -0.80
C ILE A 150 15.00 -9.68 -0.32
N LEU A 151 13.71 -9.94 -0.19
CA LEU A 151 13.19 -11.24 0.25
C LEU A 151 13.47 -12.36 -0.76
N GLU A 152 13.35 -12.08 -2.05
CA GLU A 152 13.67 -13.02 -3.13
C GLU A 152 15.15 -13.38 -3.17
N GLY A 153 16.01 -12.54 -2.61
CA GLY A 153 17.42 -12.84 -2.40
C GLY A 153 17.72 -13.85 -1.28
N GLY A 154 16.72 -14.53 -0.73
CA GLY A 154 16.87 -15.56 0.29
C GLY A 154 16.88 -15.05 1.72
N ILE A 155 16.45 -13.83 1.96
CA ILE A 155 16.44 -13.18 3.27
C ILE A 155 14.99 -13.06 3.73
N SER A 156 14.64 -13.71 4.84
CA SER A 156 13.26 -13.67 5.36
C SER A 156 13.06 -12.50 6.31
N ALA A 157 12.15 -11.62 5.96
CA ALA A 157 11.57 -10.64 6.88
C ALA A 157 10.08 -10.91 6.99
N ARG A 158 9.49 -10.62 8.16
CA ARG A 158 8.04 -10.70 8.33
C ARG A 158 7.44 -9.38 7.88
N THR A 159 6.56 -9.45 6.91
CA THR A 159 5.85 -8.26 6.41
C THR A 159 4.45 -8.20 6.99
N GLY A 160 4.03 -7.03 7.43
CA GLY A 160 2.71 -6.75 7.98
C GLY A 160 1.67 -6.37 6.93
N TYR A 161 1.72 -7.01 5.81
CA TYR A 161 0.92 -6.58 4.68
C TYR A 161 -0.22 -7.54 4.34
#